data_05dd9670a716b1e2032fc8a12574ba16
#
_entry.id   05dd9670a716b1e2032fc8a12574ba16
#
_cell.length_a   1.000
_cell.length_b   1.000
_cell.length_c   1.000
_cell.angle_alpha   90.00
_cell.angle_beta   90.00
_cell.angle_gamma   90.00
#
_symmetry.space_group_name_H-M   'P 1'
#
loop_
_entity.id
_entity.type
_entity.pdbx_description
1 polymer ?
#
loop_
_entity_poly.entity_id
_entity_poly.type
_entity_poly.pdbx_seq_one_letter_code
_entity_poly.pdbx_strand_id
1 'polypeptide(L)'
;MNAHPSRNAPPQRWLILFSVCLAGLIMPLSFTGPAVALTAIAKDLGGGLVALSWVTNAFMLTFGCSLMLAGALADRFGRKRVFICGLAALALSALLMSAAQDIMSFDAIRALQGISAAAALAGGTASLAQVFNGPERSKAFSLLGTTFGIGLAFGPLLAGTLTQLFGWRALFLCLALLSAIALFSGQRDMPESRDPAASRLDWPGAIVFTLALSLLTYAVLLAPDSGWSSAQVIRPLTGALLFMLAFILIERRTARPMLDLSLFRYPRFVGVQLLAAAPAYSYVVLLVLLPLRFIGIEGYGTVETGMMMLTLSAPMLALPLLTGAFAHRFSAGAVSSLGLLICAAGLAWLAHYAPGQSLARLLLPMLTIGCGISLPWGLMDGLAVSVVPRERAGMATGIFSTVRVAGEGIALAIVGALLALLVGRHLAPPTANAAGAHALAMGDMPRATALLNADAARLKHAYELAFQNLLYLLALTTLASAVIIFLFLHPPARETPSSAPRITDAP
;
A
#
# COMPACT_ATOMS: atom_id res chain seq x y z
N MET A 1 -15.88 -32.85 32.52
CA MET A 1 -15.62 -31.55 33.21
C MET A 1 -15.86 -30.45 32.19
N ASN A 2 -17.06 -29.83 32.22
CA ASN A 2 -17.49 -28.79 31.30
C ASN A 2 -16.90 -27.45 31.72
N ALA A 3 -15.91 -26.96 31.00
CA ALA A 3 -15.42 -25.60 31.16
C ALA A 3 -16.43 -24.63 30.53
N HIS A 4 -17.21 -23.95 31.35
CA HIS A 4 -18.04 -22.81 30.94
C HIS A 4 -17.15 -21.70 30.33
N PRO A 5 -17.46 -21.14 29.16
CA PRO A 5 -16.75 -19.96 28.67
C PRO A 5 -17.11 -18.79 29.60
N SER A 6 -16.09 -18.20 30.22
CA SER A 6 -16.25 -17.01 31.07
C SER A 6 -16.81 -15.84 30.27
N ARG A 7 -18.00 -15.41 30.61
CA ARG A 7 -18.82 -14.35 29.96
C ARG A 7 -18.30 -12.91 30.19
N ASN A 8 -17.18 -12.73 30.85
CA ASN A 8 -16.59 -11.42 31.10
C ASN A 8 -15.28 -11.30 30.31
N ALA A 9 -15.35 -10.74 29.10
CA ALA A 9 -14.15 -10.26 28.42
C ALA A 9 -13.57 -9.09 29.25
N PRO A 10 -12.37 -9.22 29.84
CA PRO A 10 -11.81 -8.14 30.64
C PRO A 10 -11.64 -6.88 29.78
N PRO A 11 -11.77 -5.68 30.36
CA PRO A 11 -11.60 -4.39 29.67
C PRO A 11 -10.29 -4.29 28.90
N GLN A 12 -9.30 -5.09 29.30
CA GLN A 12 -7.99 -5.27 28.67
C GLN A 12 -8.04 -5.64 27.17
N ARG A 13 -8.98 -6.45 26.71
CA ARG A 13 -9.07 -6.85 25.29
C ARG A 13 -9.38 -5.67 24.36
N TRP A 14 -10.20 -4.73 24.81
CA TRP A 14 -10.55 -3.54 24.05
C TRP A 14 -9.39 -2.56 23.95
N LEU A 15 -8.54 -2.47 24.98
CA LEU A 15 -7.32 -1.65 24.94
C LEU A 15 -6.29 -2.21 23.95
N ILE A 16 -6.16 -3.54 23.87
CA ILE A 16 -5.32 -4.19 22.87
C ILE A 16 -5.84 -3.88 21.45
N LEU A 17 -7.17 -4.05 21.25
CA LEU A 17 -7.80 -3.74 19.98
C LEU A 17 -7.60 -2.27 19.61
N PHE A 18 -7.80 -1.35 20.55
CA PHE A 18 -7.59 0.10 20.35
C PHE A 18 -6.13 0.39 19.95
N SER A 19 -5.15 -0.18 20.64
CA SER A 19 -3.72 0.00 20.34
C SER A 19 -3.39 -0.46 18.92
N VAL A 20 -3.87 -1.66 18.52
CA VAL A 20 -3.60 -2.22 17.18
C VAL A 20 -4.36 -1.45 16.10
N CYS A 21 -5.59 -1.03 16.37
CA CYS A 21 -6.36 -0.18 15.45
C CYS A 21 -5.70 1.19 15.26
N LEU A 22 -5.15 1.78 16.33
CA LEU A 22 -4.42 3.04 16.24
C LEU A 22 -3.12 2.87 15.44
N ALA A 23 -2.38 1.77 15.63
CA ALA A 23 -1.27 1.41 14.76
C ALA A 23 -1.72 1.29 13.29
N GLY A 24 -2.85 0.61 13.04
CA GLY A 24 -3.45 0.49 11.71
C GLY A 24 -3.83 1.83 11.08
N LEU A 25 -4.24 2.82 11.87
CA LEU A 25 -4.52 4.19 11.42
C LEU A 25 -3.24 4.94 11.03
N ILE A 26 -2.16 4.76 11.80
CA ILE A 26 -0.89 5.46 11.57
C ILE A 26 -0.25 5.05 10.24
N MET A 27 -0.41 3.81 9.78
CA MET A 27 0.21 3.32 8.55
C MET A 27 -0.21 4.15 7.32
N PRO A 28 -1.52 4.26 6.98
CA PRO A 28 -1.96 5.08 5.86
C PRO A 28 -1.62 6.57 6.03
N LEU A 29 -1.70 7.11 7.25
CA LEU A 29 -1.29 8.48 7.54
C LEU A 29 0.18 8.73 7.22
N SER A 30 1.05 7.76 7.56
CA SER A 30 2.50 7.83 7.28
C SER A 30 2.81 7.75 5.79
N PHE A 31 1.92 7.22 4.98
CA PHE A 31 2.06 7.12 3.54
C PHE A 31 1.45 8.32 2.81
N THR A 32 0.18 8.65 3.07
CA THR A 32 -0.55 9.69 2.34
C THR A 32 -0.16 11.11 2.77
N GLY A 33 0.19 11.29 4.04
CA GLY A 33 0.53 12.59 4.61
C GLY A 33 1.72 13.27 3.94
N PRO A 34 2.89 12.61 3.84
CA PRO A 34 4.07 13.19 3.20
C PRO A 34 3.87 13.56 1.74
N ALA A 35 2.98 12.87 1.01
CA ALA A 35 2.66 13.21 -0.37
C ALA A 35 2.00 14.60 -0.48
N VAL A 36 1.11 14.97 0.45
CA VAL A 36 0.49 16.29 0.52
C VAL A 36 1.49 17.36 1.00
N ALA A 37 2.40 16.99 1.90
CA ALA A 37 3.40 17.88 2.47
C ALA A 37 4.67 18.01 1.61
N LEU A 38 4.79 17.26 0.50
CA LEU A 38 6.05 17.09 -0.25
C LEU A 38 6.61 18.41 -0.76
N THR A 39 5.76 19.31 -1.28
CA THR A 39 6.18 20.63 -1.74
C THR A 39 6.74 21.51 -0.63
N ALA A 40 6.17 21.43 0.58
CA ALA A 40 6.66 22.14 1.75
C ALA A 40 7.97 21.53 2.27
N ILE A 41 8.10 20.21 2.26
CA ILE A 41 9.34 19.48 2.60
C ILE A 41 10.46 19.86 1.62
N ALA A 42 10.18 19.83 0.32
CA ALA A 42 11.14 20.17 -0.73
C ALA A 42 11.66 21.60 -0.61
N LYS A 43 10.78 22.55 -0.26
CA LYS A 43 11.15 23.96 -0.06
C LYS A 43 12.08 24.16 1.14
N ASP A 44 11.91 23.39 2.20
CA ASP A 44 12.61 23.54 3.46
C ASP A 44 13.92 22.73 3.52
N LEU A 45 13.88 21.44 3.12
CA LEU A 45 15.02 20.53 3.17
C LEU A 45 15.84 20.48 1.87
N GLY A 46 15.31 21.05 0.78
CA GLY A 46 15.93 21.00 -0.53
C GLY A 46 15.91 19.56 -1.10
N GLY A 47 16.96 19.21 -1.84
CA GLY A 47 17.18 17.90 -2.40
C GLY A 47 16.93 17.80 -3.90
N GLY A 48 17.50 16.75 -4.51
CA GLY A 48 17.26 16.39 -5.92
C GLY A 48 15.94 15.65 -6.10
N LEU A 49 15.50 15.53 -7.36
CA LEU A 49 14.23 14.86 -7.72
C LEU A 49 14.18 13.41 -7.23
N VAL A 50 15.30 12.70 -7.31
CA VAL A 50 15.42 11.33 -6.81
C VAL A 50 15.22 11.28 -5.29
N ALA A 51 15.86 12.17 -4.53
CA ALA A 51 15.68 12.24 -3.07
C ALA A 51 14.22 12.54 -2.71
N LEU A 52 13.58 13.52 -3.37
CA LEU A 52 12.17 13.82 -3.14
C LEU A 52 11.24 12.63 -3.45
N SER A 53 11.57 11.82 -4.43
CA SER A 53 10.84 10.56 -4.70
C SER A 53 11.00 9.55 -3.56
N TRP A 54 12.16 9.54 -2.87
CA TRP A 54 12.38 8.65 -1.73
C TRP A 54 11.58 9.05 -0.48
N VAL A 55 11.15 10.29 -0.35
CA VAL A 55 10.25 10.72 0.74
C VAL A 55 9.02 9.80 0.87
N THR A 56 8.45 9.35 -0.22
CA THR A 56 7.30 8.42 -0.23
C THR A 56 7.74 6.97 -0.37
N ASN A 57 8.67 6.68 -1.30
CA ASN A 57 9.04 5.32 -1.66
C ASN A 57 9.86 4.60 -0.58
N ALA A 58 10.72 5.29 0.19
CA ALA A 58 11.54 4.67 1.22
C ALA A 58 10.68 3.95 2.27
N PHE A 59 9.63 4.62 2.76
CA PHE A 59 8.69 4.03 3.72
C PHE A 59 7.97 2.81 3.13
N MET A 60 7.38 2.94 1.93
CA MET A 60 6.59 1.86 1.34
C MET A 60 7.44 0.64 1.02
N LEU A 61 8.63 0.86 0.47
CA LEU A 61 9.57 -0.21 0.15
C LEU A 61 9.96 -0.99 1.40
N THR A 62 10.46 -0.30 2.42
CA THR A 62 10.93 -0.96 3.65
C THR A 62 9.79 -1.57 4.45
N PHE A 63 8.61 -0.94 4.48
CA PHE A 63 7.40 -1.50 5.07
C PHE A 63 7.02 -2.82 4.40
N GLY A 64 6.90 -2.84 3.07
CA GLY A 64 6.52 -4.03 2.32
C GLY A 64 7.52 -5.18 2.44
N CYS A 65 8.83 -4.89 2.25
CA CYS A 65 9.88 -5.90 2.34
C CYS A 65 10.03 -6.49 3.74
N SER A 66 9.83 -5.67 4.79
CA SER A 66 10.03 -6.09 6.17
C SER A 66 8.84 -6.82 6.77
N LEU A 67 7.65 -6.78 6.15
CA LEU A 67 6.41 -7.27 6.76
C LEU A 67 6.44 -8.78 7.04
N MET A 68 6.94 -9.58 6.08
CA MET A 68 7.09 -11.03 6.28
C MET A 68 8.13 -11.35 7.35
N LEU A 69 9.28 -10.66 7.32
CA LEU A 69 10.33 -10.81 8.32
C LEU A 69 9.83 -10.43 9.72
N ALA A 70 9.08 -9.32 9.82
CA ALA A 70 8.50 -8.86 11.07
C ALA A 70 7.49 -9.87 11.65
N GLY A 71 6.68 -10.52 10.80
CA GLY A 71 5.78 -11.61 11.20
C GLY A 71 6.55 -12.79 11.79
N ALA A 72 7.60 -13.25 11.11
CA ALA A 72 8.43 -14.35 11.58
C ALA A 72 9.23 -14.00 12.87
N LEU A 73 9.67 -12.73 13.00
CA LEU A 73 10.25 -12.21 14.24
C LEU A 73 9.25 -12.21 15.39
N ALA A 74 7.99 -11.81 15.11
CA ALA A 74 6.92 -11.80 16.11
C ALA A 74 6.62 -13.22 16.64
N ASP A 75 6.54 -14.20 15.75
CA ASP A 75 6.31 -15.59 16.13
C ASP A 75 7.47 -16.17 16.96
N ARG A 76 8.72 -15.81 16.62
CA ARG A 76 9.91 -16.33 17.31
C ARG A 76 10.22 -15.62 18.62
N PHE A 77 10.27 -14.29 18.62
CA PHE A 77 10.73 -13.50 19.76
C PHE A 77 9.60 -13.04 20.69
N GLY A 78 8.38 -13.11 20.22
CA GLY A 78 7.19 -12.71 20.95
C GLY A 78 6.44 -11.57 20.26
N ARG A 79 5.14 -11.78 20.11
CA ARG A 79 4.24 -10.87 19.35
C ARG A 79 4.11 -9.53 20.03
N LYS A 80 3.95 -9.51 21.36
CA LYS A 80 3.93 -8.29 22.16
C LYS A 80 5.24 -7.52 22.03
N ARG A 81 6.38 -8.19 22.19
CA ARG A 81 7.70 -7.54 22.13
C ARG A 81 7.92 -6.87 20.78
N VAL A 82 7.65 -7.56 19.67
CA VAL A 82 7.82 -7.02 18.33
C VAL A 82 6.87 -5.86 18.09
N PHE A 83 5.61 -5.94 18.54
CA PHE A 83 4.64 -4.86 18.46
C PHE A 83 5.10 -3.61 19.21
N ILE A 84 5.49 -3.75 20.47
CA ILE A 84 5.91 -2.64 21.33
C ILE A 84 7.22 -2.01 20.82
N CYS A 85 8.21 -2.81 20.44
CA CYS A 85 9.44 -2.30 19.82
C CYS A 85 9.16 -1.59 18.50
N GLY A 86 8.26 -2.13 17.67
CA GLY A 86 7.81 -1.50 16.44
C GLY A 86 7.17 -0.13 16.68
N LEU A 87 6.25 -0.01 17.64
CA LEU A 87 5.61 1.26 17.98
C LEU A 87 6.59 2.27 18.59
N ALA A 88 7.52 1.83 19.45
CA ALA A 88 8.55 2.70 20.02
C ALA A 88 9.47 3.25 18.94
N ALA A 89 9.94 2.39 18.02
CA ALA A 89 10.75 2.80 16.89
C ALA A 89 9.98 3.69 15.90
N LEU A 90 8.66 3.46 15.72
CA LEU A 90 7.78 4.28 14.90
C LEU A 90 7.61 5.69 15.50
N ALA A 91 7.40 5.78 16.82
CA ALA A 91 7.33 7.08 17.52
C ALA A 91 8.67 7.84 17.44
N LEU A 92 9.78 7.14 17.69
CA LEU A 92 11.12 7.73 17.64
C LEU A 92 11.46 8.21 16.22
N SER A 93 11.22 7.40 15.19
CA SER A 93 11.47 7.81 13.79
C SER A 93 10.63 9.01 13.40
N ALA A 94 9.37 9.09 13.83
CA ALA A 94 8.52 10.26 13.59
C ALA A 94 9.05 11.52 14.29
N LEU A 95 9.52 11.41 15.54
CA LEU A 95 10.17 12.53 16.23
C LEU A 95 11.46 12.98 15.52
N LEU A 96 12.31 12.04 15.12
CA LEU A 96 13.54 12.35 14.39
C LEU A 96 13.26 13.04 13.05
N MET A 97 12.20 12.63 12.32
CA MET A 97 11.80 13.31 11.08
C MET A 97 11.34 14.76 11.33
N SER A 98 10.66 15.03 12.43
CA SER A 98 10.27 16.40 12.76
C SER A 98 11.48 17.31 13.04
N ALA A 99 12.62 16.74 13.40
CA ALA A 99 13.87 17.43 13.65
C ALA A 99 14.86 17.41 12.48
N ALA A 100 14.53 16.75 11.37
CA ALA A 100 15.41 16.62 10.21
C ALA A 100 15.75 17.97 9.58
N GLN A 101 17.02 18.15 9.18
CA GLN A 101 17.55 19.37 8.59
C GLN A 101 17.99 19.19 7.13
N ASP A 102 18.09 17.96 6.64
CA ASP A 102 18.43 17.63 5.27
C ASP A 102 17.58 16.45 4.77
N ILE A 103 17.43 16.36 3.45
CA ILE A 103 16.57 15.36 2.82
C ILE A 103 17.14 13.93 2.95
N MET A 104 18.47 13.78 3.00
CA MET A 104 19.10 12.47 3.02
C MET A 104 18.91 11.75 4.37
N SER A 105 19.08 12.51 5.47
CA SER A 105 18.74 12.01 6.81
C SER A 105 17.26 11.74 6.95
N PHE A 106 16.41 12.60 6.37
CA PHE A 106 14.96 12.39 6.34
C PHE A 106 14.59 11.07 5.66
N ASP A 107 15.12 10.79 4.46
CA ASP A 107 14.85 9.56 3.71
C ASP A 107 15.36 8.30 4.43
N ALA A 108 16.52 8.38 5.07
CA ALA A 108 17.04 7.29 5.89
C ALA A 108 16.11 6.99 7.09
N ILE A 109 15.59 8.02 7.74
CA ILE A 109 14.64 7.87 8.85
C ILE A 109 13.28 7.35 8.31
N ARG A 110 12.86 7.74 7.11
CA ARG A 110 11.68 7.19 6.42
C ARG A 110 11.80 5.69 6.19
N ALA A 111 12.98 5.21 5.78
CA ALA A 111 13.24 3.77 5.65
C ALA A 111 13.12 3.05 7.01
N LEU A 112 13.69 3.62 8.07
CA LEU A 112 13.54 3.08 9.44
C LEU A 112 12.08 3.09 9.89
N GLN A 113 11.31 4.14 9.58
CA GLN A 113 9.88 4.22 9.88
C GLN A 113 9.09 3.09 9.21
N GLY A 114 9.40 2.72 7.96
CA GLY A 114 8.75 1.61 7.26
C GLY A 114 9.03 0.26 7.94
N ILE A 115 10.27 -0.02 8.34
CA ILE A 115 10.63 -1.23 9.11
C ILE A 115 9.86 -1.27 10.43
N SER A 116 9.81 -0.14 11.13
CA SER A 116 9.10 -0.01 12.42
C SER A 116 7.60 -0.25 12.27
N ALA A 117 7.01 0.28 11.20
CA ALA A 117 5.62 0.09 10.84
C ALA A 117 5.30 -1.40 10.55
N ALA A 118 6.18 -2.10 9.84
CA ALA A 118 6.03 -3.53 9.57
C ALA A 118 6.04 -4.34 10.86
N ALA A 119 6.95 -4.04 11.78
CA ALA A 119 7.02 -4.70 13.08
C ALA A 119 5.76 -4.46 13.92
N ALA A 120 5.27 -3.21 13.97
CA ALA A 120 4.05 -2.86 14.68
C ALA A 120 2.82 -3.56 14.08
N LEU A 121 2.66 -3.55 12.75
CA LEU A 121 1.50 -4.17 12.11
C LEU A 121 1.52 -5.69 12.27
N ALA A 122 2.64 -6.34 11.97
CA ALA A 122 2.76 -7.81 12.05
C ALA A 122 2.57 -8.31 13.48
N GLY A 123 3.23 -7.71 14.48
CA GLY A 123 3.08 -8.05 15.88
C GLY A 123 1.66 -7.79 16.40
N GLY A 124 1.05 -6.67 16.00
CA GLY A 124 -0.31 -6.29 16.39
C GLY A 124 -1.37 -7.24 15.82
N THR A 125 -1.34 -7.52 14.53
CA THR A 125 -2.29 -8.43 13.87
C THR A 125 -2.18 -9.86 14.39
N ALA A 126 -0.95 -10.35 14.62
CA ALA A 126 -0.72 -11.66 15.23
C ALA A 126 -1.27 -11.73 16.66
N SER A 127 -1.14 -10.65 17.45
CA SER A 127 -1.70 -10.58 18.82
C SER A 127 -3.23 -10.54 18.80
N LEU A 128 -3.87 -9.79 17.88
CA LEU A 128 -5.33 -9.80 17.71
C LEU A 128 -5.85 -11.19 17.38
N ALA A 129 -5.15 -11.92 16.52
CA ALA A 129 -5.51 -13.27 16.11
C ALA A 129 -5.55 -14.27 17.28
N GLN A 130 -4.81 -13.99 18.36
CA GLN A 130 -4.78 -14.82 19.58
C GLN A 130 -5.79 -14.39 20.65
N VAL A 131 -5.95 -13.07 20.82
CA VAL A 131 -6.82 -12.51 21.87
C VAL A 131 -8.30 -12.71 21.53
N PHE A 132 -8.64 -12.68 20.22
CA PHE A 132 -10.01 -12.81 19.75
C PHE A 132 -10.23 -14.12 19.00
N ASN A 133 -11.37 -14.80 19.27
CA ASN A 133 -11.73 -16.07 18.67
C ASN A 133 -13.10 -16.00 17.99
N GLY A 134 -13.34 -16.89 17.01
CA GLY A 134 -14.65 -17.02 16.34
C GLY A 134 -15.15 -15.72 15.74
N PRO A 135 -16.45 -15.36 15.94
CA PRO A 135 -17.04 -14.16 15.38
C PRO A 135 -16.43 -12.84 15.89
N GLU A 136 -15.89 -12.83 17.11
CA GLU A 136 -15.25 -11.64 17.69
C GLU A 136 -13.92 -11.33 16.98
N ARG A 137 -13.17 -12.35 16.55
CA ARG A 137 -11.97 -12.19 15.74
C ARG A 137 -12.28 -11.49 14.42
N SER A 138 -13.33 -11.92 13.73
CA SER A 138 -13.76 -11.29 12.48
C SER A 138 -14.10 -9.82 12.69
N LYS A 139 -14.83 -9.48 13.77
CA LYS A 139 -15.16 -8.09 14.13
C LYS A 139 -13.90 -7.25 14.42
N ALA A 140 -12.92 -7.81 15.15
CA ALA A 140 -11.69 -7.11 15.46
C ALA A 140 -10.87 -6.78 14.20
N PHE A 141 -10.76 -7.72 13.25
CA PHE A 141 -10.08 -7.49 11.97
C PHE A 141 -10.87 -6.54 11.06
N SER A 142 -12.21 -6.59 11.06
CA SER A 142 -13.04 -5.61 10.35
C SER A 142 -12.83 -4.20 10.89
N LEU A 143 -12.73 -4.04 12.21
CA LEU A 143 -12.45 -2.74 12.83
C LEU A 143 -11.05 -2.23 12.48
N LEU A 144 -10.04 -3.10 12.48
CA LEU A 144 -8.70 -2.78 12.01
C LEU A 144 -8.72 -2.32 10.54
N GLY A 145 -9.42 -3.03 9.66
CA GLY A 145 -9.60 -2.62 8.26
C GLY A 145 -10.29 -1.26 8.12
N THR A 146 -11.28 -0.97 8.98
CA THR A 146 -11.97 0.33 9.02
C THR A 146 -11.00 1.45 9.42
N THR A 147 -10.11 1.22 10.41
CA THR A 147 -9.13 2.25 10.81
C THR A 147 -8.10 2.52 9.70
N PHE A 148 -7.71 1.53 8.91
CA PHE A 148 -6.96 1.75 7.67
C PHE A 148 -7.71 2.65 6.70
N GLY A 149 -9.00 2.37 6.47
CA GLY A 149 -9.87 3.19 5.61
C GLY A 149 -9.98 4.65 6.10
N ILE A 150 -10.13 4.85 7.42
CA ILE A 150 -10.14 6.18 8.05
C ILE A 150 -8.81 6.90 7.77
N GLY A 151 -7.67 6.21 7.96
CA GLY A 151 -6.35 6.77 7.69
C GLY A 151 -6.16 7.18 6.23
N LEU A 152 -6.61 6.36 5.28
CA LEU A 152 -6.57 6.69 3.85
C LEU A 152 -7.48 7.87 3.50
N ALA A 153 -8.70 7.91 4.08
CA ALA A 153 -9.68 8.94 3.77
C ALA A 153 -9.30 10.31 4.36
N PHE A 154 -8.91 10.34 5.64
CA PHE A 154 -8.65 11.59 6.34
C PHE A 154 -7.17 11.98 6.37
N GLY A 155 -6.26 11.08 5.96
CA GLY A 155 -4.82 11.32 5.94
C GLY A 155 -4.42 12.57 5.17
N PRO A 156 -4.81 12.72 3.90
CA PRO A 156 -4.49 13.90 3.11
C PRO A 156 -5.05 15.19 3.71
N LEU A 157 -6.29 15.17 4.23
CA LEU A 157 -6.91 16.34 4.87
C LEU A 157 -6.20 16.73 6.15
N LEU A 158 -5.90 15.76 7.02
CA LEU A 158 -5.14 16.01 8.25
C LEU A 158 -3.74 16.56 7.94
N ALA A 159 -3.04 15.95 7.00
CA ALA A 159 -1.72 16.40 6.58
C ALA A 159 -1.75 17.81 5.98
N GLY A 160 -2.74 18.10 5.12
CA GLY A 160 -2.92 19.42 4.53
C GLY A 160 -3.17 20.48 5.60
N THR A 161 -4.07 20.21 6.54
CA THR A 161 -4.41 21.13 7.64
C THR A 161 -3.20 21.38 8.57
N LEU A 162 -2.52 20.31 8.99
CA LEU A 162 -1.32 20.44 9.84
C LEU A 162 -0.20 21.19 9.13
N THR A 163 0.02 20.91 7.84
CA THR A 163 1.06 21.56 7.04
C THR A 163 0.78 23.06 6.86
N GLN A 164 -0.48 23.42 6.65
CA GLN A 164 -0.89 24.81 6.46
C GLN A 164 -0.81 25.64 7.75
N LEU A 165 -1.26 25.07 8.89
CA LEU A 165 -1.36 25.80 10.16
C LEU A 165 -0.05 25.80 10.96
N PHE A 166 0.70 24.70 10.95
CA PHE A 166 1.84 24.48 11.83
C PHE A 166 3.12 24.06 11.09
N GLY A 167 3.06 23.95 9.75
CA GLY A 167 4.16 23.47 8.94
C GLY A 167 4.21 21.92 8.86
N TRP A 168 4.97 21.42 7.89
CA TRP A 168 5.05 19.97 7.59
C TRP A 168 5.59 19.12 8.77
N ARG A 169 6.41 19.71 9.65
CA ARG A 169 6.96 19.02 10.85
C ARG A 169 5.87 18.59 11.81
N ALA A 170 4.77 19.34 11.92
CA ALA A 170 3.64 19.02 12.78
C ALA A 170 2.95 17.69 12.39
N LEU A 171 2.99 17.31 11.12
CA LEU A 171 2.51 16.01 10.67
C LEU A 171 3.25 14.86 11.38
N PHE A 172 4.58 14.93 11.43
CA PHE A 172 5.40 13.89 12.05
C PHE A 172 5.31 13.92 13.57
N LEU A 173 5.14 15.09 14.19
CA LEU A 173 4.83 15.19 15.63
C LEU A 173 3.48 14.55 15.96
N CYS A 174 2.46 14.73 15.12
CA CYS A 174 1.17 14.07 15.26
C CYS A 174 1.32 12.53 15.15
N LEU A 175 2.07 12.03 14.17
CA LEU A 175 2.36 10.60 14.04
C LEU A 175 3.12 10.03 15.25
N ALA A 176 4.07 10.78 15.78
CA ALA A 176 4.80 10.41 17.00
C ALA A 176 3.88 10.32 18.21
N LEU A 177 2.98 11.30 18.38
CA LEU A 177 1.99 11.32 19.46
C LEU A 177 1.03 10.12 19.37
N LEU A 178 0.47 9.86 18.19
CA LEU A 178 -0.40 8.70 17.96
C LEU A 178 0.32 7.38 18.22
N SER A 179 1.58 7.26 17.77
CA SER A 179 2.42 6.08 18.03
C SER A 179 2.70 5.89 19.53
N ALA A 180 2.94 6.97 20.26
CA ALA A 180 3.12 6.92 21.72
C ALA A 180 1.82 6.51 22.43
N ILE A 181 0.66 7.03 22.03
CA ILE A 181 -0.64 6.62 22.60
C ILE A 181 -0.87 5.13 22.34
N ALA A 182 -0.60 4.63 21.11
CA ALA A 182 -0.70 3.21 20.80
C ALA A 182 0.26 2.36 21.64
N LEU A 183 1.50 2.82 21.83
CA LEU A 183 2.51 2.17 22.65
C LEU A 183 2.05 2.02 24.10
N PHE A 184 1.64 3.10 24.73
CA PHE A 184 1.22 3.08 26.14
C PHE A 184 -0.05 2.27 26.38
N SER A 185 -1.02 2.32 25.45
CA SER A 185 -2.25 1.52 25.54
C SER A 185 -2.02 0.02 25.33
N GLY A 186 -1.05 -0.36 24.49
CA GLY A 186 -0.74 -1.79 24.23
C GLY A 186 0.23 -2.42 25.22
N GLN A 187 1.14 -1.62 25.79
CA GLN A 187 2.26 -2.14 26.58
C GLN A 187 1.80 -2.91 27.83
N ARG A 188 0.79 -2.42 28.53
CA ARG A 188 0.37 -2.94 29.85
C ARG A 188 -0.45 -4.23 29.72
N ASP A 189 -1.40 -4.27 28.81
CA ASP A 189 -2.48 -5.26 28.83
C ASP A 189 -2.33 -6.37 27.79
N MET A 190 -1.39 -6.24 26.83
CA MET A 190 -1.15 -7.26 25.82
C MET A 190 -0.38 -8.46 26.42
N PRO A 191 -0.92 -9.68 26.35
CA PRO A 191 -0.21 -10.88 26.79
C PRO A 191 0.94 -11.20 25.84
N GLU A 192 2.08 -11.64 26.40
CA GLU A 192 3.16 -12.15 25.55
C GLU A 192 2.78 -13.53 25.00
N SER A 193 3.04 -13.73 23.73
CA SER A 193 2.78 -14.99 23.06
C SER A 193 3.83 -15.27 22.00
N ARG A 194 4.15 -16.55 21.84
CA ARG A 194 5.11 -17.04 20.83
C ARG A 194 4.53 -18.28 20.19
N ASP A 195 5.01 -18.60 19.02
CA ASP A 195 4.74 -19.90 18.43
C ASP A 195 5.84 -20.89 18.87
N PRO A 196 5.51 -21.93 19.66
CA PRO A 196 6.50 -22.94 20.09
C PRO A 196 7.11 -23.69 18.89
N ALA A 197 6.39 -23.75 17.77
CA ALA A 197 6.82 -24.38 16.53
C ALA A 197 7.52 -23.41 15.58
N ALA A 198 7.71 -22.14 15.96
CA ALA A 198 8.41 -21.15 15.14
C ALA A 198 9.82 -21.63 14.82
N SER A 199 10.01 -21.98 13.56
CA SER A 199 11.26 -22.55 13.03
C SER A 199 12.33 -21.47 12.89
N ARG A 200 13.53 -21.91 12.49
CA ARG A 200 14.63 -20.99 12.14
C ARG A 200 14.18 -20.01 11.06
N LEU A 201 14.42 -18.72 11.30
CA LEU A 201 14.15 -17.64 10.35
C LEU A 201 14.97 -17.87 9.08
N ASP A 202 14.35 -17.69 7.94
CA ASP A 202 15.05 -17.64 6.66
C ASP A 202 15.66 -16.23 6.44
N TRP A 203 16.73 -15.95 7.20
CA TRP A 203 17.46 -14.71 7.07
C TRP A 203 18.03 -14.48 5.65
N PRO A 204 18.65 -15.52 5.00
CA PRO A 204 19.13 -15.36 3.64
C PRO A 204 18.05 -14.97 2.66
N GLY A 205 16.89 -15.64 2.69
CA GLY A 205 15.75 -15.30 1.84
C GLY A 205 15.24 -13.87 2.07
N ALA A 206 15.07 -13.46 3.33
CA ALA A 206 14.61 -12.12 3.69
C ALA A 206 15.56 -11.01 3.19
N ILE A 207 16.86 -11.17 3.42
CA ILE A 207 17.87 -10.18 3.02
C ILE A 207 17.93 -10.08 1.49
N VAL A 208 18.01 -11.21 0.80
CA VAL A 208 18.11 -11.25 -0.66
C VAL A 208 16.87 -10.69 -1.33
N PHE A 209 15.66 -10.99 -0.81
CA PHE A 209 14.40 -10.43 -1.27
C PHE A 209 14.36 -8.91 -1.09
N THR A 210 14.74 -8.41 0.09
CA THR A 210 14.78 -6.97 0.38
C THR A 210 15.76 -6.25 -0.56
N LEU A 211 16.95 -6.83 -0.79
CA LEU A 211 17.93 -6.27 -1.72
C LEU A 211 17.41 -6.25 -3.16
N ALA A 212 16.76 -7.34 -3.61
CA ALA A 212 16.17 -7.41 -4.94
C ALA A 212 15.14 -6.29 -5.17
N LEU A 213 14.21 -6.12 -4.24
CA LEU A 213 13.18 -5.07 -4.35
C LEU A 213 13.75 -3.66 -4.21
N SER A 214 14.73 -3.47 -3.31
CA SER A 214 15.40 -2.17 -3.13
C SER A 214 16.13 -1.72 -4.38
N LEU A 215 16.89 -2.62 -5.00
CA LEU A 215 17.61 -2.34 -6.23
C LEU A 215 16.67 -2.11 -7.42
N LEU A 216 15.59 -2.88 -7.51
CA LEU A 216 14.55 -2.67 -8.52
C LEU A 216 13.93 -1.27 -8.38
N THR A 217 13.50 -0.91 -7.19
CA THR A 217 12.87 0.39 -6.94
C THR A 217 13.85 1.54 -7.19
N TYR A 218 15.10 1.40 -6.71
CA TYR A 218 16.14 2.40 -6.96
C TYR A 218 16.40 2.61 -8.45
N ALA A 219 16.51 1.53 -9.23
CA ALA A 219 16.71 1.62 -10.67
C ALA A 219 15.56 2.35 -11.37
N VAL A 220 14.31 2.03 -11.00
CA VAL A 220 13.11 2.64 -11.59
C VAL A 220 13.03 4.12 -11.25
N LEU A 221 13.35 4.52 -10.01
CA LEU A 221 13.36 5.92 -9.61
C LEU A 221 14.44 6.74 -10.30
N LEU A 222 15.58 6.12 -10.61
CA LEU A 222 16.70 6.80 -11.29
C LEU A 222 16.52 6.91 -12.81
N ALA A 223 15.71 6.02 -13.40
CA ALA A 223 15.55 5.91 -14.84
C ALA A 223 15.06 7.19 -15.55
N PRO A 224 14.12 8.00 -15.00
CA PRO A 224 13.68 9.26 -15.62
C PRO A 224 14.80 10.29 -15.79
N ASP A 225 15.72 10.37 -14.82
CA ASP A 225 16.82 11.36 -14.84
C ASP A 225 18.01 10.90 -15.68
N SER A 226 18.38 9.61 -15.53
CA SER A 226 19.62 9.07 -16.10
C SER A 226 19.43 8.37 -17.45
N GLY A 227 18.16 8.10 -17.83
CA GLY A 227 17.82 7.29 -19.00
C GLY A 227 17.88 5.79 -18.73
N TRP A 228 16.91 5.05 -19.29
CA TRP A 228 16.76 3.59 -19.11
C TRP A 228 17.96 2.75 -19.57
N SER A 229 18.72 3.26 -20.55
CA SER A 229 19.93 2.59 -21.10
C SER A 229 21.21 2.96 -20.37
N SER A 230 21.19 3.83 -19.39
CA SER A 230 22.38 4.25 -18.65
C SER A 230 22.92 3.14 -17.76
N ALA A 231 24.25 3.10 -17.58
CA ALA A 231 24.89 2.16 -16.68
C ALA A 231 24.41 2.32 -15.22
N GLN A 232 23.97 3.51 -14.83
CA GLN A 232 23.44 3.81 -13.49
C GLN A 232 22.10 3.13 -13.24
N VAL A 233 21.30 2.86 -14.27
CA VAL A 233 20.03 2.14 -14.20
C VAL A 233 20.21 0.65 -14.45
N ILE A 234 21.02 0.27 -15.46
CA ILE A 234 21.21 -1.14 -15.83
C ILE A 234 21.89 -1.93 -14.71
N ARG A 235 22.89 -1.36 -14.01
CA ARG A 235 23.58 -2.06 -12.92
C ARG A 235 22.66 -2.47 -11.79
N PRO A 236 21.85 -1.57 -11.17
CA PRO A 236 20.91 -1.99 -10.13
C PRO A 236 19.77 -2.87 -10.67
N LEU A 237 19.31 -2.73 -11.92
CA LEU A 237 18.36 -3.67 -12.53
C LEU A 237 18.95 -5.07 -12.64
N THR A 238 20.20 -5.19 -13.10
CA THR A 238 20.91 -6.47 -13.16
C THR A 238 21.09 -7.05 -11.76
N GLY A 239 21.48 -6.22 -10.79
CA GLY A 239 21.56 -6.62 -9.39
C GLY A 239 20.23 -7.12 -8.84
N ALA A 240 19.13 -6.41 -9.10
CA ALA A 240 17.79 -6.82 -8.72
C ALA A 240 17.41 -8.19 -9.29
N LEU A 241 17.70 -8.42 -10.58
CA LEU A 241 17.45 -9.71 -11.23
C LEU A 241 18.28 -10.84 -10.59
N LEU A 242 19.58 -10.61 -10.37
CA LEU A 242 20.47 -11.60 -9.75
C LEU A 242 20.02 -11.94 -8.33
N PHE A 243 19.69 -10.95 -7.50
CA PHE A 243 19.16 -11.19 -6.16
C PHE A 243 17.78 -11.87 -6.19
N MET A 244 16.92 -11.56 -7.14
CA MET A 244 15.63 -12.27 -7.30
C MET A 244 15.84 -13.75 -7.69
N LEU A 245 16.78 -14.05 -8.60
CA LEU A 245 17.15 -15.42 -8.93
C LEU A 245 17.76 -16.15 -7.73
N ALA A 246 18.65 -15.49 -6.99
CA ALA A 246 19.22 -16.04 -5.75
C ALA A 246 18.12 -16.32 -4.71
N PHE A 247 17.15 -15.42 -4.54
CA PHE A 247 15.99 -15.62 -3.67
C PHE A 247 15.21 -16.89 -4.06
N ILE A 248 14.86 -17.04 -5.33
CA ILE A 248 14.15 -18.23 -5.82
C ILE A 248 14.95 -19.52 -5.56
N LEU A 249 16.28 -19.49 -5.73
CA LEU A 249 17.14 -20.63 -5.47
C LEU A 249 17.22 -20.98 -3.98
N ILE A 250 17.30 -19.98 -3.10
CA ILE A 250 17.30 -20.14 -1.64
C ILE A 250 15.96 -20.75 -1.21
N GLU A 251 14.83 -20.16 -1.61
CA GLU A 251 13.49 -20.62 -1.26
C GLU A 251 13.22 -22.08 -1.69
N ARG A 252 13.76 -22.49 -2.86
CA ARG A 252 13.66 -23.88 -3.34
C ARG A 252 14.46 -24.88 -2.53
N ARG A 253 15.51 -24.43 -1.84
CA ARG A 253 16.41 -25.29 -1.05
C ARG A 253 16.13 -25.23 0.45
N THR A 254 15.41 -24.22 0.89
CA THR A 254 15.07 -24.05 2.31
C THR A 254 13.94 -25.00 2.70
N ALA A 255 14.16 -25.77 3.78
CA ALA A 255 13.17 -26.75 4.25
C ALA A 255 11.85 -26.11 4.70
N ARG A 256 11.89 -24.86 5.14
CA ARG A 256 10.72 -24.05 5.52
C ARG A 256 10.89 -22.63 4.93
N PRO A 257 10.53 -22.47 3.66
CA PRO A 257 10.70 -21.22 2.93
C PRO A 257 9.76 -20.15 3.48
N MET A 258 10.16 -18.86 3.38
CA MET A 258 9.28 -17.72 3.62
C MET A 258 8.17 -17.65 2.58
N LEU A 259 8.51 -18.00 1.34
CA LEU A 259 7.62 -18.00 0.18
C LEU A 259 7.54 -19.43 -0.41
N ASP A 260 6.50 -20.18 -0.08
CA ASP A 260 6.27 -21.47 -0.74
C ASP A 260 5.81 -21.28 -2.19
N LEU A 261 6.76 -21.39 -3.10
CA LEU A 261 6.51 -21.25 -4.54
C LEU A 261 5.48 -22.25 -5.08
N SER A 262 5.20 -23.35 -4.36
CA SER A 262 4.18 -24.33 -4.76
C SER A 262 2.77 -23.75 -4.72
N LEU A 263 2.53 -22.70 -3.93
CA LEU A 263 1.23 -22.01 -3.84
C LEU A 263 0.83 -21.36 -5.17
N PHE A 264 1.81 -20.94 -5.97
CA PHE A 264 1.55 -20.36 -7.30
C PHE A 264 1.05 -21.38 -8.34
N ARG A 265 1.05 -22.66 -8.02
CA ARG A 265 0.39 -23.69 -8.86
C ARG A 265 -1.15 -23.66 -8.75
N TYR A 266 -1.69 -23.01 -7.72
CA TYR A 266 -3.14 -22.86 -7.55
C TYR A 266 -3.61 -21.58 -8.25
N PRO A 267 -4.42 -21.68 -9.34
CA PRO A 267 -4.87 -20.48 -10.08
C PRO A 267 -5.61 -19.47 -9.21
N ARG A 268 -6.41 -19.97 -8.25
CA ARG A 268 -7.13 -19.10 -7.30
C ARG A 268 -6.18 -18.31 -6.41
N PHE A 269 -5.07 -18.91 -5.97
CA PHE A 269 -4.06 -18.20 -5.19
C PHE A 269 -3.40 -17.08 -6.01
N VAL A 270 -3.07 -17.35 -7.27
CA VAL A 270 -2.53 -16.35 -8.21
C VAL A 270 -3.55 -15.21 -8.42
N GLY A 271 -4.84 -15.55 -8.60
CA GLY A 271 -5.91 -14.56 -8.71
C GLY A 271 -6.00 -13.64 -7.49
N VAL A 272 -5.82 -14.19 -6.29
CA VAL A 272 -5.79 -13.39 -5.04
C VAL A 272 -4.54 -12.49 -4.97
N GLN A 273 -3.37 -12.95 -5.44
CA GLN A 273 -2.16 -12.09 -5.49
C GLN A 273 -2.32 -10.95 -6.51
N LEU A 274 -2.93 -11.21 -7.66
CA LEU A 274 -3.27 -10.16 -8.63
C LEU A 274 -4.28 -9.18 -8.03
N LEU A 275 -5.25 -9.67 -7.26
CA LEU A 275 -6.20 -8.81 -6.55
C LEU A 275 -5.52 -7.97 -5.48
N ALA A 276 -4.50 -8.50 -4.79
CA ALA A 276 -3.69 -7.75 -3.82
C ALA A 276 -2.89 -6.61 -4.48
N ALA A 277 -2.38 -6.85 -5.71
CA ALA A 277 -1.59 -5.87 -6.45
C ALA A 277 -2.46 -4.80 -7.17
N ALA A 278 -3.72 -5.13 -7.50
CA ALA A 278 -4.57 -4.23 -8.29
C ALA A 278 -4.79 -2.84 -7.68
N PRO A 279 -5.04 -2.69 -6.36
CA PRO A 279 -5.17 -1.38 -5.74
C PRO A 279 -3.91 -0.51 -5.86
N ALA A 280 -2.73 -1.12 -5.92
CA ALA A 280 -1.46 -0.41 -5.98
C ALA A 280 -1.39 0.57 -7.14
N TYR A 281 -1.66 0.10 -8.36
CA TYR A 281 -1.61 0.93 -9.58
C TYR A 281 -2.93 1.61 -9.94
N SER A 282 -4.08 1.13 -9.45
CA SER A 282 -5.38 1.70 -9.81
C SER A 282 -5.88 2.77 -8.83
N TYR A 283 -5.39 2.78 -7.58
CA TYR A 283 -5.87 3.67 -6.52
C TYR A 283 -4.75 4.29 -5.70
N VAL A 284 -3.81 3.48 -5.17
CA VAL A 284 -2.79 3.96 -4.21
C VAL A 284 -1.86 4.98 -4.87
N VAL A 285 -1.49 4.79 -6.14
CA VAL A 285 -0.69 5.78 -6.89
C VAL A 285 -1.39 7.13 -7.00
N LEU A 286 -2.73 7.17 -7.07
CA LEU A 286 -3.49 8.41 -7.14
C LEU A 286 -3.45 9.19 -5.82
N LEU A 287 -3.30 8.50 -4.67
CA LEU A 287 -3.14 9.15 -3.37
C LEU A 287 -1.86 10.00 -3.28
N VAL A 288 -0.89 9.74 -4.15
CA VAL A 288 0.35 10.52 -4.27
C VAL A 288 0.30 11.47 -5.47
N LEU A 289 -0.07 10.97 -6.64
CA LEU A 289 0.00 11.76 -7.89
C LEU A 289 -1.04 12.88 -7.95
N LEU A 290 -2.26 12.68 -7.41
CA LEU A 290 -3.27 13.74 -7.41
C LEU A 290 -2.88 14.93 -6.52
N PRO A 291 -2.40 14.77 -5.27
CA PRO A 291 -1.87 15.89 -4.49
C PRO A 291 -0.73 16.64 -5.21
N LEU A 292 0.20 15.91 -5.83
CA LEU A 292 1.29 16.53 -6.61
C LEU A 292 0.75 17.36 -7.77
N ARG A 293 -0.25 16.85 -8.50
CA ARG A 293 -0.93 17.57 -9.56
C ARG A 293 -1.65 18.80 -9.03
N PHE A 294 -2.50 18.64 -8.01
CA PHE A 294 -3.34 19.73 -7.49
C PHE A 294 -2.50 20.87 -6.90
N ILE A 295 -1.53 20.54 -6.03
CA ILE A 295 -0.70 21.55 -5.38
C ILE A 295 0.37 22.08 -6.33
N GLY A 296 1.11 21.18 -7.01
CA GLY A 296 2.30 21.56 -7.77
C GLY A 296 2.01 22.13 -9.15
N ILE A 297 0.96 21.64 -9.83
CA ILE A 297 0.63 22.01 -11.22
C ILE A 297 -0.56 22.97 -11.29
N GLU A 298 -1.63 22.67 -10.56
CA GLU A 298 -2.87 23.44 -10.59
C GLU A 298 -2.87 24.59 -9.58
N GLY A 299 -2.02 24.53 -8.52
CA GLY A 299 -1.83 25.61 -7.55
C GLY A 299 -2.87 25.65 -6.44
N TYR A 300 -3.61 24.56 -6.21
CA TYR A 300 -4.53 24.45 -5.08
C TYR A 300 -3.82 24.46 -3.74
N GLY A 301 -4.52 24.94 -2.70
CA GLY A 301 -4.02 24.89 -1.33
C GLY A 301 -3.97 23.45 -0.77
N THR A 302 -3.15 23.23 0.25
CA THR A 302 -2.99 21.90 0.85
C THR A 302 -4.27 21.38 1.51
N VAL A 303 -5.05 22.24 2.17
CA VAL A 303 -6.34 21.87 2.78
C VAL A 303 -7.38 21.57 1.71
N GLU A 304 -7.47 22.39 0.67
CA GLU A 304 -8.38 22.20 -0.43
C GLU A 304 -8.09 20.88 -1.16
N THR A 305 -6.82 20.60 -1.43
CA THR A 305 -6.37 19.31 -1.95
C THR A 305 -6.79 18.15 -1.03
N GLY A 306 -6.61 18.31 0.29
CA GLY A 306 -7.04 17.31 1.27
C GLY A 306 -8.54 17.02 1.23
N MET A 307 -9.37 18.05 1.08
CA MET A 307 -10.82 17.89 0.92
C MET A 307 -11.19 17.18 -0.41
N MET A 308 -10.51 17.50 -1.50
CA MET A 308 -10.70 16.79 -2.78
C MET A 308 -10.31 15.30 -2.64
N MET A 309 -9.19 15.00 -1.98
CA MET A 309 -8.72 13.63 -1.74
C MET A 309 -9.68 12.83 -0.86
N LEU A 310 -10.42 13.49 0.05
CA LEU A 310 -11.45 12.84 0.84
C LEU A 310 -12.52 12.21 -0.06
N THR A 311 -12.90 12.84 -1.16
CA THR A 311 -13.89 12.30 -2.12
C THR A 311 -13.43 10.97 -2.73
N LEU A 312 -12.15 10.84 -3.02
CA LEU A 312 -11.56 9.59 -3.51
C LEU A 312 -11.59 8.48 -2.47
N SER A 313 -11.37 8.82 -1.20
CA SER A 313 -11.14 7.84 -0.13
C SER A 313 -12.36 7.58 0.77
N ALA A 314 -13.34 8.48 0.80
CA ALA A 314 -14.53 8.36 1.67
C ALA A 314 -15.33 7.04 1.47
N PRO A 315 -15.47 6.50 0.25
CA PRO A 315 -16.16 5.22 0.07
C PRO A 315 -15.53 4.07 0.86
N MET A 316 -14.22 4.12 1.14
CA MET A 316 -13.52 3.09 1.92
C MET A 316 -13.93 3.04 3.40
N LEU A 317 -14.66 4.05 3.90
CA LEU A 317 -15.19 4.04 5.27
C LEU A 317 -16.38 3.08 5.44
N ALA A 318 -17.22 2.95 4.43
CA ALA A 318 -18.48 2.22 4.52
C ALA A 318 -18.56 1.00 3.60
N LEU A 319 -18.14 1.12 2.35
CA LEU A 319 -18.32 0.05 1.35
C LEU A 319 -17.62 -1.27 1.67
N PRO A 320 -16.39 -1.33 2.23
CA PRO A 320 -15.77 -2.59 2.63
C PRO A 320 -16.57 -3.34 3.70
N LEU A 321 -17.17 -2.62 4.64
CA LEU A 321 -18.03 -3.22 5.68
C LEU A 321 -19.31 -3.80 5.06
N LEU A 322 -19.92 -3.06 4.14
CA LEU A 322 -21.13 -3.52 3.44
C LEU A 322 -20.81 -4.73 2.56
N THR A 323 -19.73 -4.72 1.79
CA THR A 323 -19.33 -5.87 0.97
C THR A 323 -19.00 -7.08 1.80
N GLY A 324 -18.33 -6.93 2.94
CA GLY A 324 -18.08 -8.01 3.89
C GLY A 324 -19.37 -8.61 4.45
N ALA A 325 -20.37 -7.78 4.78
CA ALA A 325 -21.67 -8.22 5.28
C ALA A 325 -22.48 -9.00 4.23
N PHE A 326 -22.39 -8.63 2.96
CA PHE A 326 -23.09 -9.29 1.84
C PHE A 326 -22.26 -10.35 1.11
N ALA A 327 -21.04 -10.63 1.55
CA ALA A 327 -20.13 -11.60 0.92
C ALA A 327 -20.69 -13.01 0.77
N HIS A 328 -21.67 -13.38 1.60
CA HIS A 328 -22.33 -14.70 1.54
C HIS A 328 -23.34 -14.83 0.38
N ARG A 329 -23.80 -13.72 -0.22
CA ARG A 329 -24.80 -13.71 -1.29
C ARG A 329 -24.22 -13.74 -2.70
N PHE A 330 -22.98 -13.26 -2.85
CA PHE A 330 -22.32 -13.12 -4.14
C PHE A 330 -20.95 -13.79 -4.12
N SER A 331 -20.47 -14.25 -5.28
CA SER A 331 -19.10 -14.75 -5.35
C SER A 331 -18.11 -13.61 -5.13
N ALA A 332 -17.15 -13.81 -4.23
CA ALA A 332 -16.15 -12.80 -3.91
C ALA A 332 -15.33 -12.39 -5.16
N GLY A 333 -15.10 -13.31 -6.09
CA GLY A 333 -14.46 -13.03 -7.38
C GLY A 333 -15.28 -12.09 -8.25
N ALA A 334 -16.60 -12.29 -8.36
CA ALA A 334 -17.48 -11.42 -9.15
C ALA A 334 -17.57 -10.01 -8.57
N VAL A 335 -17.72 -9.89 -7.24
CA VAL A 335 -17.77 -8.56 -6.57
C VAL A 335 -16.45 -7.83 -6.72
N SER A 336 -15.31 -8.50 -6.55
CA SER A 336 -13.98 -7.90 -6.71
C SER A 336 -13.75 -7.43 -8.14
N SER A 337 -14.14 -8.24 -9.14
CA SER A 337 -14.01 -7.88 -10.55
C SER A 337 -14.92 -6.71 -10.93
N LEU A 338 -16.18 -6.70 -10.44
CA LEU A 338 -17.10 -5.58 -10.63
C LEU A 338 -16.52 -4.28 -10.04
N GLY A 339 -15.94 -4.36 -8.83
CA GLY A 339 -15.27 -3.22 -8.22
C GLY A 339 -14.14 -2.67 -9.07
N LEU A 340 -13.29 -3.54 -9.61
CA LEU A 340 -12.21 -3.13 -10.51
C LEU A 340 -12.73 -2.57 -11.86
N LEU A 341 -13.83 -3.07 -12.39
CA LEU A 341 -14.49 -2.50 -13.58
C LEU A 341 -14.99 -1.08 -13.31
N ILE A 342 -15.64 -0.86 -12.17
CA ILE A 342 -16.08 0.48 -11.75
C ILE A 342 -14.87 1.41 -11.57
N CYS A 343 -13.78 0.91 -10.97
CA CYS A 343 -12.54 1.67 -10.81
C CYS A 343 -11.93 2.03 -12.18
N ALA A 344 -11.85 1.09 -13.13
CA ALA A 344 -11.35 1.33 -14.48
C ALA A 344 -12.21 2.38 -15.23
N ALA A 345 -13.53 2.31 -15.10
CA ALA A 345 -14.45 3.32 -15.66
C ALA A 345 -14.23 4.69 -15.03
N GLY A 346 -14.02 4.75 -13.70
CA GLY A 346 -13.71 6.01 -13.00
C GLY A 346 -12.37 6.61 -13.42
N LEU A 347 -11.33 5.79 -13.63
CA LEU A 347 -10.02 6.22 -14.16
C LEU A 347 -10.16 6.79 -15.59
N ALA A 348 -10.86 6.10 -16.47
CA ALA A 348 -11.12 6.56 -17.81
C ALA A 348 -11.96 7.85 -17.82
N TRP A 349 -12.90 7.98 -16.89
CA TRP A 349 -13.69 9.22 -16.75
C TRP A 349 -12.83 10.37 -16.24
N LEU A 350 -11.98 10.15 -15.23
CA LEU A 350 -11.06 11.15 -14.71
C LEU A 350 -10.07 11.65 -15.78
N ALA A 351 -9.72 10.81 -16.75
CA ALA A 351 -8.86 11.18 -17.87
C ALA A 351 -9.46 12.30 -18.77
N HIS A 352 -10.78 12.49 -18.75
CA HIS A 352 -11.45 13.56 -19.51
C HIS A 352 -11.53 14.89 -18.72
N TYR A 353 -11.07 14.93 -17.47
CA TYR A 353 -11.07 16.16 -16.70
C TYR A 353 -9.95 17.10 -17.17
N ALA A 354 -10.31 18.34 -17.50
CA ALA A 354 -9.38 19.44 -17.79
C ALA A 354 -9.50 20.53 -16.70
N PRO A 355 -8.37 21.15 -16.30
CA PRO A 355 -8.37 22.25 -15.34
C PRO A 355 -9.28 23.40 -15.78
N GLY A 356 -9.96 24.03 -14.82
CA GLY A 356 -10.93 25.10 -15.08
C GLY A 356 -12.36 24.60 -15.35
N GLN A 357 -12.59 23.28 -15.43
CA GLN A 357 -13.95 22.74 -15.47
C GLN A 357 -14.60 22.73 -14.07
N SER A 358 -15.91 22.46 -14.04
CA SER A 358 -16.65 22.40 -12.77
C SER A 358 -16.06 21.33 -11.84
N LEU A 359 -16.01 21.63 -10.54
CA LEU A 359 -15.48 20.74 -9.50
C LEU A 359 -16.18 19.35 -9.51
N ALA A 360 -17.45 19.30 -9.88
CA ALA A 360 -18.19 18.04 -10.01
C ALA A 360 -17.57 17.08 -11.05
N ARG A 361 -17.02 17.62 -12.16
CA ARG A 361 -16.34 16.81 -13.19
C ARG A 361 -15.03 16.20 -12.72
N LEU A 362 -14.43 16.73 -11.66
CA LEU A 362 -13.29 16.17 -10.97
C LEU A 362 -13.71 15.18 -9.89
N LEU A 363 -14.64 15.57 -9.02
CA LEU A 363 -15.00 14.81 -7.82
C LEU A 363 -15.78 13.53 -8.12
N LEU A 364 -16.69 13.55 -9.12
CA LEU A 364 -17.50 12.38 -9.46
C LEU A 364 -16.65 11.19 -9.96
N PRO A 365 -15.69 11.36 -10.90
CA PRO A 365 -14.77 10.26 -11.24
C PRO A 365 -13.95 9.77 -10.05
N MET A 366 -13.44 10.68 -9.19
CA MET A 366 -12.70 10.31 -7.99
C MET A 366 -13.56 9.45 -7.04
N LEU A 367 -14.81 9.85 -6.81
CA LEU A 367 -15.77 9.07 -6.03
C LEU A 367 -16.02 7.69 -6.66
N THR A 368 -16.15 7.62 -7.98
CA THR A 368 -16.36 6.37 -8.72
C THR A 368 -15.16 5.42 -8.55
N ILE A 369 -13.92 5.93 -8.64
CA ILE A 369 -12.71 5.15 -8.38
C ILE A 369 -12.72 4.61 -6.94
N GLY A 370 -13.01 5.47 -5.96
CA GLY A 370 -13.09 5.11 -4.56
C GLY A 370 -14.15 4.04 -4.27
N CYS A 371 -15.35 4.18 -4.85
CA CYS A 371 -16.39 3.16 -4.76
C CYS A 371 -15.95 1.83 -5.36
N GLY A 372 -15.34 1.88 -6.54
CA GLY A 372 -14.86 0.70 -7.24
C GLY A 372 -13.84 -0.09 -6.43
N ILE A 373 -12.81 0.56 -5.91
CA ILE A 373 -11.75 -0.13 -5.16
C ILE A 373 -12.18 -0.59 -3.77
N SER A 374 -13.17 0.04 -3.17
CA SER A 374 -13.69 -0.33 -1.86
C SER A 374 -14.36 -1.71 -1.84
N LEU A 375 -14.92 -2.17 -2.98
CA LEU A 375 -15.57 -3.48 -3.08
C LEU A 375 -14.59 -4.64 -2.89
N PRO A 376 -13.50 -4.74 -3.67
CA PRO A 376 -12.50 -5.79 -3.45
C PRO A 376 -11.80 -5.67 -2.10
N TRP A 377 -11.57 -4.44 -1.61
CA TRP A 377 -10.86 -4.21 -0.34
C TRP A 377 -11.51 -4.92 0.85
N GLY A 378 -12.84 -4.96 0.91
CA GLY A 378 -13.58 -5.64 1.98
C GLY A 378 -13.52 -7.18 1.91
N LEU A 379 -13.07 -7.76 0.79
CA LEU A 379 -13.10 -9.20 0.55
C LEU A 379 -11.73 -9.85 0.46
N MET A 380 -10.70 -9.09 0.06
CA MET A 380 -9.41 -9.66 -0.34
C MET A 380 -8.65 -10.33 0.80
N ASP A 381 -8.71 -9.82 2.03
CA ASP A 381 -8.06 -10.45 3.19
C ASP A 381 -8.70 -11.82 3.52
N GLY A 382 -10.03 -11.91 3.41
CA GLY A 382 -10.76 -13.17 3.56
C GLY A 382 -10.45 -14.18 2.45
N LEU A 383 -10.31 -13.70 1.21
CA LEU A 383 -9.92 -14.53 0.07
C LEU A 383 -8.51 -15.09 0.24
N ALA A 384 -7.55 -14.30 0.73
CA ALA A 384 -6.17 -14.74 0.94
C ALA A 384 -6.07 -16.02 1.77
N VAL A 385 -6.94 -16.15 2.78
CA VAL A 385 -6.98 -17.32 3.68
C VAL A 385 -7.80 -18.47 3.09
N SER A 386 -8.85 -18.18 2.30
CA SER A 386 -9.81 -19.18 1.85
C SER A 386 -9.37 -20.02 0.65
N VAL A 387 -8.37 -19.57 -0.11
CA VAL A 387 -7.90 -20.21 -1.35
C VAL A 387 -6.81 -21.25 -1.16
N VAL A 388 -6.36 -21.46 0.08
CA VAL A 388 -5.29 -22.41 0.45
C VAL A 388 -5.72 -23.32 1.58
N PRO A 389 -5.08 -24.50 1.77
CA PRO A 389 -5.29 -25.36 2.92
C PRO A 389 -5.04 -24.62 4.24
N ARG A 390 -5.77 -24.99 5.29
CA ARG A 390 -5.73 -24.30 6.60
C ARG A 390 -4.32 -24.22 7.19
N GLU A 391 -3.50 -25.25 6.99
CA GLU A 391 -2.13 -25.37 7.45
C GLU A 391 -1.20 -24.30 6.82
N ARG A 392 -1.55 -23.80 5.64
CA ARG A 392 -0.79 -22.80 4.88
C ARG A 392 -1.41 -21.39 4.90
N ALA A 393 -2.51 -21.22 5.63
CA ALA A 393 -3.26 -19.96 5.66
C ALA A 393 -2.40 -18.76 6.15
N GLY A 394 -1.57 -18.97 7.17
CA GLY A 394 -0.68 -17.93 7.70
C GLY A 394 0.36 -17.47 6.67
N MET A 395 1.00 -18.41 5.98
CA MET A 395 1.96 -18.10 4.90
C MET A 395 1.26 -17.37 3.74
N ALA A 396 0.09 -17.83 3.31
CA ALA A 396 -0.67 -17.20 2.23
C ALA A 396 -1.05 -15.74 2.57
N THR A 397 -1.43 -15.46 3.82
CA THR A 397 -1.71 -14.11 4.31
C THR A 397 -0.44 -13.24 4.33
N GLY A 398 0.69 -13.80 4.74
CA GLY A 398 1.99 -13.11 4.71
C GLY A 398 2.39 -12.72 3.27
N ILE A 399 2.30 -13.66 2.33
CA ILE A 399 2.58 -13.41 0.90
C ILE A 399 1.64 -12.33 0.37
N PHE A 400 0.33 -12.48 0.61
CA PHE A 400 -0.68 -11.50 0.20
C PHE A 400 -0.36 -10.09 0.72
N SER A 401 -0.06 -9.95 2.00
CA SER A 401 0.25 -8.65 2.60
C SER A 401 1.54 -8.05 2.03
N THR A 402 2.55 -8.89 1.76
CA THR A 402 3.81 -8.44 1.13
C THR A 402 3.58 -7.99 -0.31
N VAL A 403 2.83 -8.77 -1.12
CA VAL A 403 2.50 -8.40 -2.51
C VAL A 403 1.72 -7.10 -2.53
N ARG A 404 0.76 -6.89 -1.62
CA ARG A 404 0.00 -5.65 -1.51
C ARG A 404 0.92 -4.48 -1.20
N VAL A 405 1.64 -4.52 -0.10
CA VAL A 405 2.38 -3.35 0.41
C VAL A 405 3.66 -3.08 -0.39
N ALA A 406 4.47 -4.10 -0.72
CA ALA A 406 5.64 -3.92 -1.58
C ALA A 406 5.22 -3.53 -3.01
N GLY A 407 4.10 -4.10 -3.49
CA GLY A 407 3.49 -3.75 -4.77
C GLY A 407 3.09 -2.27 -4.85
N GLU A 408 2.61 -1.67 -3.77
CA GLU A 408 2.26 -0.24 -3.70
C GLU A 408 3.49 0.64 -3.96
N GLY A 409 4.62 0.37 -3.29
CA GLY A 409 5.87 1.12 -3.50
C GLY A 409 6.44 0.95 -4.90
N ILE A 410 6.43 -0.28 -5.43
CA ILE A 410 6.90 -0.57 -6.79
C ILE A 410 6.00 0.10 -7.83
N ALA A 411 4.67 0.01 -7.67
CA ALA A 411 3.72 0.64 -8.56
C ALA A 411 3.90 2.17 -8.59
N LEU A 412 4.10 2.79 -7.42
CA LEU A 412 4.35 4.23 -7.34
C LEU A 412 5.61 4.63 -8.09
N ALA A 413 6.71 3.89 -7.94
CA ALA A 413 7.95 4.13 -8.66
C ALA A 413 7.77 3.98 -10.17
N ILE A 414 7.15 2.88 -10.63
CA ILE A 414 6.92 2.60 -12.06
C ILE A 414 5.99 3.66 -12.67
N VAL A 415 4.87 3.97 -12.02
CA VAL A 415 3.89 4.92 -12.53
C VAL A 415 4.43 6.35 -12.54
N GLY A 416 5.23 6.72 -11.53
CA GLY A 416 5.94 8.01 -11.51
C GLY A 416 6.95 8.14 -12.65
N ALA A 417 7.76 7.10 -12.88
CA ALA A 417 8.70 7.05 -14.00
C ALA A 417 7.98 7.09 -15.37
N LEU A 418 6.85 6.40 -15.47
CA LEU A 418 6.01 6.39 -16.67
C LEU A 418 5.39 7.78 -16.94
N LEU A 419 4.93 8.47 -15.90
CA LEU A 419 4.42 9.84 -16.02
C LEU A 419 5.54 10.77 -16.55
N ALA A 420 6.75 10.69 -16.00
CA ALA A 420 7.89 11.47 -16.47
C ALA A 420 8.22 11.19 -17.95
N LEU A 421 8.18 9.93 -18.37
CA LEU A 421 8.37 9.53 -19.77
C LEU A 421 7.27 10.10 -20.68
N LEU A 422 6.01 10.03 -20.25
CA LEU A 422 4.87 10.58 -21.01
C LEU A 422 4.95 12.10 -21.12
N VAL A 423 5.33 12.79 -20.05
CA VAL A 423 5.58 14.24 -20.06
C VAL A 423 6.68 14.57 -21.09
N GLY A 424 7.80 13.84 -21.07
CA GLY A 424 8.88 14.03 -22.03
C GLY A 424 8.47 13.86 -23.49
N ARG A 425 7.50 12.97 -23.78
CA ARG A 425 6.96 12.78 -25.14
C ARG A 425 6.10 13.94 -25.63
N HIS A 426 5.44 14.67 -24.72
CA HIS A 426 4.60 15.83 -25.06
C HIS A 426 5.40 17.15 -25.07
N LEU A 427 6.67 17.12 -24.66
CA LEU A 427 7.58 18.26 -24.79
C LEU A 427 8.23 18.22 -26.18
N ALA A 428 8.09 19.29 -26.96
CA ALA A 428 8.69 19.35 -28.29
C ALA A 428 10.23 19.56 -28.20
N PRO A 429 11.03 18.95 -29.11
CA PRO A 429 12.42 19.32 -29.26
C PRO A 429 12.59 20.83 -29.62
N PRO A 430 13.60 21.54 -29.09
CA PRO A 430 14.76 21.10 -28.30
C PRO A 430 14.54 21.10 -26.79
N THR A 431 13.33 21.34 -26.31
CA THR A 431 13.03 21.50 -24.87
C THR A 431 12.92 20.17 -24.12
N ALA A 432 12.96 19.03 -24.80
CA ALA A 432 12.83 17.70 -24.17
C ALA A 432 14.09 17.35 -23.36
N ASN A 433 14.10 17.73 -22.08
CA ASN A 433 15.12 17.34 -21.09
C ASN A 433 14.49 16.37 -20.08
N ALA A 434 15.12 15.19 -19.88
CA ALA A 434 14.63 14.17 -18.97
C ALA A 434 14.46 14.66 -17.52
N ALA A 435 15.43 15.44 -17.02
CA ALA A 435 15.35 16.02 -15.68
C ALA A 435 14.20 17.05 -15.53
N GLY A 436 13.96 17.85 -16.56
CA GLY A 436 12.84 18.79 -16.59
C GLY A 436 11.48 18.08 -16.68
N ALA A 437 11.37 17.02 -17.48
CA ALA A 437 10.17 16.19 -17.54
C ALA A 437 9.89 15.49 -16.21
N HIS A 438 10.94 15.01 -15.52
CA HIS A 438 10.80 14.43 -14.18
C HIS A 438 10.37 15.47 -13.14
N ALA A 439 10.98 16.67 -13.15
CA ALA A 439 10.56 17.78 -12.29
C ALA A 439 9.08 18.09 -12.46
N LEU A 440 8.62 18.17 -13.70
CA LEU A 440 7.21 18.42 -14.02
C LEU A 440 6.31 17.28 -13.54
N ALA A 441 6.72 16.03 -13.72
CA ALA A 441 5.98 14.85 -13.22
C ALA A 441 5.85 14.82 -11.69
N MET A 442 6.86 15.35 -10.97
CA MET A 442 6.85 15.50 -9.52
C MET A 442 6.10 16.75 -9.02
N GLY A 443 5.50 17.52 -9.90
CA GLY A 443 4.75 18.74 -9.56
C GLY A 443 5.65 19.95 -9.24
N ASP A 444 6.95 19.89 -9.53
CA ASP A 444 7.89 21.01 -9.31
C ASP A 444 7.91 21.92 -10.53
N MET A 445 6.85 22.75 -10.67
CA MET A 445 6.68 23.68 -11.78
C MET A 445 7.83 24.70 -11.89
N PRO A 446 8.31 25.33 -10.80
CA PRO A 446 9.42 26.29 -10.87
C PRO A 446 10.69 25.65 -11.45
N ARG A 447 11.05 24.48 -10.99
CA ARG A 447 12.24 23.74 -11.44
C ARG A 447 12.07 23.24 -12.87
N ALA A 448 10.87 22.76 -13.24
CA ALA A 448 10.57 22.36 -14.61
C ALA A 448 10.70 23.54 -15.59
N THR A 449 10.18 24.71 -15.23
CA THR A 449 10.30 25.93 -16.03
C THR A 449 11.77 26.32 -16.23
N ALA A 450 12.59 26.28 -15.17
CA ALA A 450 14.01 26.60 -15.26
C ALA A 450 14.80 25.59 -16.12
N LEU A 451 14.53 24.28 -15.99
CA LEU A 451 15.25 23.23 -16.74
C LEU A 451 14.84 23.12 -18.19
N LEU A 452 13.56 23.38 -18.51
CA LEU A 452 13.00 23.24 -19.84
C LEU A 452 12.98 24.56 -20.62
N ASN A 453 13.25 25.68 -19.96
CA ASN A 453 13.17 27.04 -20.54
C ASN A 453 11.88 27.25 -21.35
N ALA A 454 10.75 26.80 -20.78
CA ALA A 454 9.45 26.79 -21.41
C ALA A 454 8.41 27.54 -20.57
N ASP A 455 7.42 28.11 -21.22
CA ASP A 455 6.33 28.82 -20.57
C ASP A 455 5.46 27.86 -19.71
N ALA A 456 5.00 28.36 -18.56
CA ALA A 456 4.20 27.58 -17.61
C ALA A 456 2.90 27.04 -18.24
N ALA A 457 2.27 27.76 -19.13
CA ALA A 457 1.06 27.33 -19.82
C ALA A 457 1.31 26.10 -20.70
N ARG A 458 2.45 26.09 -21.43
CA ARG A 458 2.87 24.98 -22.28
C ARG A 458 3.23 23.74 -21.42
N LEU A 459 3.89 23.95 -20.29
CA LEU A 459 4.23 22.86 -19.37
C LEU A 459 2.97 22.24 -18.76
N LYS A 460 2.01 23.06 -18.33
CA LYS A 460 0.71 22.57 -17.85
C LYS A 460 0.00 21.72 -18.89
N HIS A 461 -0.07 22.18 -20.13
CA HIS A 461 -0.72 21.44 -21.21
C HIS A 461 0.00 20.10 -21.50
N ALA A 462 1.33 20.08 -21.54
CA ALA A 462 2.10 18.85 -21.70
C ALA A 462 1.85 17.85 -20.55
N TYR A 463 1.77 18.36 -19.32
CA TYR A 463 1.43 17.54 -18.13
C TYR A 463 0.01 16.96 -18.22
N GLU A 464 -0.97 17.78 -18.61
CA GLU A 464 -2.37 17.35 -18.75
C GLU A 464 -2.51 16.19 -19.74
N LEU A 465 -1.91 16.29 -20.93
CA LEU A 465 -1.90 15.22 -21.93
C LEU A 465 -1.19 13.97 -21.43
N ALA A 466 -0.05 14.14 -20.76
CA ALA A 466 0.69 13.02 -20.17
C ALA A 466 -0.12 12.31 -19.06
N PHE A 467 -0.75 13.08 -18.18
CA PHE A 467 -1.58 12.56 -17.10
C PHE A 467 -2.83 11.86 -17.62
N GLN A 468 -3.47 12.42 -18.66
CA GLN A 468 -4.59 11.78 -19.36
C GLN A 468 -4.19 10.42 -19.93
N ASN A 469 -3.06 10.35 -20.66
CA ASN A 469 -2.55 9.10 -21.22
C ASN A 469 -2.21 8.08 -20.13
N LEU A 470 -1.64 8.54 -19.01
CA LEU A 470 -1.38 7.70 -17.84
C LEU A 470 -2.67 7.10 -17.29
N LEU A 471 -3.72 7.91 -17.08
CA LEU A 471 -5.01 7.44 -16.57
C LEU A 471 -5.66 6.41 -17.48
N TYR A 472 -5.59 6.57 -18.82
CA TYR A 472 -6.07 5.55 -19.75
C TYR A 472 -5.28 4.25 -19.67
N LEU A 473 -3.96 4.32 -19.49
CA LEU A 473 -3.15 3.13 -19.31
C LEU A 473 -3.49 2.41 -18.00
N LEU A 474 -3.66 3.15 -16.90
CA LEU A 474 -4.10 2.60 -15.63
C LEU A 474 -5.52 2.01 -15.71
N ALA A 475 -6.43 2.65 -16.45
CA ALA A 475 -7.76 2.11 -16.70
C ALA A 475 -7.70 0.78 -17.47
N LEU A 476 -6.88 0.71 -18.52
CA LEU A 476 -6.72 -0.50 -19.33
C LEU A 476 -6.10 -1.65 -18.51
N THR A 477 -5.05 -1.38 -17.73
CA THR A 477 -4.42 -2.39 -16.86
C THR A 477 -5.38 -2.87 -15.78
N THR A 478 -6.19 -1.96 -15.20
CA THR A 478 -7.23 -2.30 -14.22
C THR A 478 -8.34 -3.14 -14.82
N LEU A 479 -8.78 -2.81 -16.04
CA LEU A 479 -9.76 -3.60 -16.80
C LEU A 479 -9.24 -5.00 -17.11
N ALA A 480 -8.00 -5.13 -17.58
CA ALA A 480 -7.37 -6.42 -17.83
C ALA A 480 -7.28 -7.26 -16.55
N SER A 481 -6.90 -6.63 -15.44
CA SER A 481 -6.85 -7.29 -14.13
C SER A 481 -8.23 -7.74 -13.65
N ALA A 482 -9.28 -6.95 -13.87
CA ALA A 482 -10.65 -7.32 -13.53
C ALA A 482 -11.07 -8.62 -14.26
N VAL A 483 -10.74 -8.72 -15.56
CA VAL A 483 -11.04 -9.92 -16.38
C VAL A 483 -10.25 -11.13 -15.88
N ILE A 484 -8.95 -10.98 -15.66
CA ILE A 484 -8.09 -12.09 -15.20
C ILE A 484 -8.53 -12.58 -13.82
N ILE A 485 -8.81 -11.65 -12.88
CA ILE A 485 -9.27 -11.99 -11.53
C ILE A 485 -10.63 -12.70 -11.59
N PHE A 486 -11.54 -12.25 -12.46
CA PHE A 486 -12.82 -12.94 -12.67
C PHE A 486 -12.60 -14.38 -13.10
N LEU A 487 -11.75 -14.63 -14.10
CA LEU A 487 -11.46 -15.96 -14.61
C LEU A 487 -10.82 -16.88 -13.57
N PHE A 488 -9.92 -16.36 -12.74
CA PHE A 488 -9.19 -17.15 -11.74
C PHE A 488 -9.99 -17.41 -10.45
N LEU A 489 -10.87 -16.49 -10.08
CA LEU A 489 -11.66 -16.60 -8.86
C LEU A 489 -13.09 -17.12 -9.12
N HIS A 490 -13.48 -17.33 -10.38
CA HIS A 490 -14.78 -17.94 -10.68
C HIS A 490 -14.81 -19.37 -10.11
N PRO A 491 -15.84 -19.75 -9.32
CA PRO A 491 -15.95 -21.13 -8.85
C PRO A 491 -16.03 -22.06 -10.06
N PRO A 492 -15.31 -23.21 -10.07
CA PRO A 492 -15.56 -24.22 -11.10
C PRO A 492 -17.04 -24.58 -11.05
N ALA A 493 -17.65 -24.76 -12.21
CA ALA A 493 -19.01 -25.30 -12.30
C ALA A 493 -19.09 -26.50 -11.34
N ARG A 494 -20.07 -26.48 -10.42
CA ARG A 494 -20.28 -27.59 -9.48
C ARG A 494 -20.27 -28.86 -10.30
N GLU A 495 -19.26 -29.68 -10.11
CA GLU A 495 -19.38 -31.09 -10.48
C GLU A 495 -20.63 -31.59 -9.73
N THR A 496 -21.69 -31.92 -10.46
CA THR A 496 -22.83 -32.61 -9.93
C THR A 496 -22.29 -33.80 -9.14
N PRO A 497 -22.69 -33.99 -7.87
CA PRO A 497 -22.23 -35.15 -7.12
C PRO A 497 -22.57 -36.36 -7.99
N SER A 498 -21.55 -37.08 -8.46
CA SER A 498 -21.71 -38.38 -9.09
C SER A 498 -22.56 -39.18 -8.15
N SER A 499 -23.74 -39.55 -8.59
CA SER A 499 -24.67 -40.41 -7.89
C SER A 499 -23.90 -41.60 -7.33
N ALA A 500 -23.68 -41.60 -6.01
CA ALA A 500 -23.17 -42.75 -5.30
C ALA A 500 -24.06 -43.96 -5.71
N PRO A 501 -23.50 -45.10 -6.09
CA PRO A 501 -24.30 -46.28 -6.38
C PRO A 501 -25.08 -46.63 -5.10
N ARG A 502 -26.42 -46.68 -5.22
CA ARG A 502 -27.27 -47.22 -4.16
C ARG A 502 -26.78 -48.64 -3.92
N ILE A 503 -26.23 -48.86 -2.71
CA ILE A 503 -26.07 -50.22 -2.22
C ILE A 503 -27.49 -50.76 -2.08
N THR A 504 -27.91 -51.56 -3.02
CA THR A 504 -29.11 -52.40 -2.90
C THR A 504 -28.80 -53.46 -1.87
N ASP A 505 -29.47 -53.37 -0.72
CA ASP A 505 -29.56 -54.48 0.23
C ASP A 505 -30.05 -55.71 -0.55
N ALA A 506 -29.25 -56.76 -0.58
CA ALA A 506 -29.64 -58.09 -0.99
C ALA A 506 -29.83 -58.94 0.25
N PRO A 507 -30.79 -59.88 0.24
CA PRO A 507 -31.46 -60.50 1.37
C PRO A 507 -30.59 -61.40 2.26
#